data_bb49fc3b4f0b615a2a2cd24d3c016bea
#
_entry.id   bb49fc3b4f0b615a2a2cd24d3c016bea
#
_cell.length_a   1.000
_cell.length_b   1.000
_cell.length_c   1.000
_cell.angle_alpha   90.00
_cell.angle_beta   90.00
_cell.angle_gamma   90.00
#
_symmetry.space_group_name_H-M   'P 1'
#
loop_
_entity.id
_entity.type
_entity.pdbx_description
1 polymer ?
#
loop_
_entity_poly.entity_id
_entity_poly.type
_entity_poly.pdbx_seq_one_letter_code
_entity_poly.pdbx_strand_id
1 'polypeptide(L)'
;MKPNYTYQNSSDFIEDLDFAYLETYSLQRGQEFDDELKSLESEFDNLNSRTDLNKVEKNRLKQIDELINYVQFVIDKNGKLHFSASKTNRFEKTESKSKLLIEILKTEAKIIADWMCAPIYRDAILFFDKNDDLINVLNICFSCERMATKMYNQIEADEKTYKLLRDFFSNIGHEIETESASC
;
A
#
# COMPACT_ATOMS: atom_id res chain seq x y z
N MET A 1 -20.01 2.04 15.43
CA MET A 1 -20.02 0.74 14.73
C MET A 1 -18.60 0.18 14.81
N LYS A 2 -18.38 -1.07 15.28
CA LYS A 2 -17.04 -1.66 15.24
C LYS A 2 -16.67 -1.92 13.77
N PRO A 3 -15.44 -1.64 13.34
CA PRO A 3 -15.01 -1.96 12.00
C PRO A 3 -15.10 -3.47 11.77
N ASN A 4 -15.61 -3.86 10.62
CA ASN A 4 -15.68 -5.27 10.23
C ASN A 4 -14.39 -5.60 9.48
N TYR A 5 -13.46 -6.28 10.15
CA TYR A 5 -12.23 -6.77 9.53
C TYR A 5 -12.56 -7.96 8.63
N THR A 6 -12.08 -7.91 7.41
CA THR A 6 -12.13 -9.04 6.49
C THR A 6 -10.73 -9.55 6.21
N TYR A 7 -10.60 -10.86 6.13
CA TYR A 7 -9.36 -11.57 5.83
C TYR A 7 -9.60 -12.48 4.65
N GLN A 8 -8.67 -12.49 3.72
CA GLN A 8 -8.70 -13.35 2.53
C GLN A 8 -7.28 -13.82 2.26
N ASN A 9 -7.09 -15.09 1.92
CA ASN A 9 -5.78 -15.59 1.50
C ASN A 9 -5.36 -14.98 0.17
N SER A 10 -4.06 -14.81 -0.02
CA SER A 10 -3.51 -14.25 -1.26
C SER A 10 -3.84 -15.10 -2.49
N SER A 11 -3.95 -16.43 -2.33
CA SER A 11 -4.39 -17.33 -3.40
C SER A 11 -5.83 -17.06 -3.83
N ASP A 12 -6.77 -16.98 -2.88
CA ASP A 12 -8.17 -16.69 -3.16
C ASP A 12 -8.33 -15.30 -3.76
N PHE A 13 -7.59 -14.32 -3.21
CA PHE A 13 -7.58 -12.95 -3.74
C PHE A 13 -7.22 -12.90 -5.22
N ILE A 14 -6.12 -13.55 -5.63
CA ILE A 14 -5.66 -13.48 -7.03
C ILE A 14 -6.49 -14.35 -7.97
N GLU A 15 -7.08 -15.44 -7.48
CA GLU A 15 -7.95 -16.31 -8.27
C GLU A 15 -9.30 -15.66 -8.58
N ASP A 16 -9.83 -14.85 -7.66
CA ASP A 16 -11.07 -14.11 -7.83
C ASP A 16 -10.93 -12.88 -8.77
N LEU A 17 -9.69 -12.51 -9.15
CA LEU A 17 -9.45 -11.33 -9.98
C LEU A 17 -9.47 -11.63 -11.48
N ASP A 18 -10.44 -11.08 -12.19
CA ASP A 18 -10.45 -11.06 -13.66
C ASP A 18 -9.94 -9.71 -14.17
N PHE A 19 -8.63 -9.59 -14.34
CA PHE A 19 -7.95 -8.38 -14.80
C PHE A 19 -7.33 -8.59 -16.20
N ALA A 20 -7.13 -7.49 -16.94
CA ALA A 20 -6.45 -7.49 -18.23
C ALA A 20 -4.96 -7.17 -18.10
N TYR A 21 -4.64 -6.20 -17.25
CA TYR A 21 -3.26 -5.80 -16.95
C TYR A 21 -3.14 -5.34 -15.50
N LEU A 22 -1.90 -5.22 -15.04
CA LEU A 22 -1.58 -4.64 -13.74
C LEU A 22 -0.53 -3.54 -13.87
N GLU A 23 -0.54 -2.63 -12.91
CA GLU A 23 0.47 -1.59 -12.73
C GLU A 23 1.07 -1.70 -11.33
N THR A 24 2.39 -1.48 -11.23
CA THR A 24 3.07 -1.40 -9.94
C THR A 24 3.39 0.05 -9.60
N TYR A 25 3.29 0.35 -8.31
CA TYR A 25 3.50 1.69 -7.77
C TYR A 25 4.46 1.64 -6.59
N SER A 26 5.33 2.66 -6.52
CA SER A 26 6.13 3.00 -5.34
C SER A 26 5.56 4.26 -4.71
N LEU A 27 5.49 4.32 -3.37
CA LEU A 27 4.95 5.47 -2.63
C LEU A 27 5.67 5.62 -1.27
N GLN A 28 5.50 6.77 -0.64
CA GLN A 28 6.07 7.09 0.67
C GLN A 28 7.59 6.85 0.74
N ARG A 29 8.31 7.29 -0.31
CA ARG A 29 9.76 7.16 -0.44
C ARG A 29 10.37 8.39 -1.12
N GLY A 30 11.66 8.58 -0.86
CA GLY A 30 12.51 9.57 -1.50
C GLY A 30 12.50 10.93 -0.82
N GLN A 31 13.51 11.75 -1.16
CA GLN A 31 13.75 13.03 -0.51
C GLN A 31 12.56 13.99 -0.61
N GLU A 32 11.87 14.01 -1.76
CA GLU A 32 10.70 14.87 -1.95
C GLU A 32 9.57 14.52 -0.98
N PHE A 33 9.31 13.21 -0.78
CA PHE A 33 8.34 12.75 0.19
C PHE A 33 8.74 13.12 1.62
N ASP A 34 10.01 12.91 1.99
CA ASP A 34 10.52 13.21 3.33
C ASP A 34 10.43 14.71 3.64
N ASP A 35 10.69 15.57 2.65
CA ASP A 35 10.61 17.01 2.81
C ASP A 35 9.15 17.49 2.92
N GLU A 36 8.24 16.91 2.13
CA GLU A 36 6.81 17.19 2.24
C GLU A 36 6.26 16.72 3.60
N LEU A 37 6.64 15.53 4.06
CA LEU A 37 6.23 15.00 5.36
C LEU A 37 6.66 15.94 6.50
N LYS A 38 7.93 16.38 6.53
CA LYS A 38 8.43 17.35 7.51
C LYS A 38 7.67 18.68 7.46
N SER A 39 7.30 19.13 6.26
CA SER A 39 6.51 20.34 6.08
C SER A 39 5.11 20.18 6.67
N LEU A 40 4.46 19.04 6.43
CA LEU A 40 3.15 18.68 6.99
C LEU A 40 3.19 18.56 8.51
N GLU A 41 4.21 17.92 9.07
CA GLU A 41 4.41 17.81 10.52
C GLU A 41 4.57 19.21 11.17
N SER A 42 5.38 20.08 10.57
CA SER A 42 5.56 21.45 11.05
C SER A 42 4.26 22.27 10.99
N GLU A 43 3.49 22.13 9.91
CA GLU A 43 2.17 22.77 9.78
C GLU A 43 1.17 22.22 10.79
N PHE A 44 1.19 20.91 11.03
CA PHE A 44 0.37 20.24 12.04
C PHE A 44 0.64 20.82 13.43
N ASP A 45 1.90 20.87 13.85
CA ASP A 45 2.30 21.37 15.16
C ASP A 45 1.89 22.84 15.36
N ASN A 46 2.06 23.66 14.33
CA ASN A 46 1.66 25.06 14.35
C ASN A 46 0.14 25.20 14.53
N LEU A 47 -0.65 24.49 13.74
CA LEU A 47 -2.12 24.54 13.84
C LEU A 47 -2.60 23.94 15.16
N ASN A 48 -2.06 22.80 15.58
CA ASN A 48 -2.49 22.07 16.78
C ASN A 48 -2.19 22.83 18.08
N SER A 49 -1.18 23.70 18.09
CA SER A 49 -0.84 24.53 19.25
C SER A 49 -1.81 25.71 19.46
N ARG A 50 -2.65 26.03 18.50
CA ARG A 50 -3.55 27.20 18.53
C ARG A 50 -4.96 26.80 18.97
N THR A 51 -5.59 27.66 19.77
CA THR A 51 -6.96 27.47 20.28
C THR A 51 -8.03 28.22 19.46
N ASP A 52 -7.62 29.15 18.61
CA ASP A 52 -8.47 30.12 17.89
C ASP A 52 -8.65 29.77 16.39
N LEU A 53 -8.53 28.50 16.03
CA LEU A 53 -8.65 28.06 14.65
C LEU A 53 -10.03 28.36 14.04
N ASN A 54 -10.03 28.96 12.86
CA ASN A 54 -11.22 29.11 12.05
C ASN A 54 -11.63 27.76 11.38
N LYS A 55 -12.74 27.73 10.66
CA LYS A 55 -13.27 26.53 10.04
C LYS A 55 -12.32 25.93 8.98
N VAL A 56 -11.64 26.77 8.21
CA VAL A 56 -10.71 26.34 7.16
C VAL A 56 -9.48 25.68 7.79
N GLU A 57 -8.90 26.33 8.81
CA GLU A 57 -7.76 25.81 9.55
C GLU A 57 -8.08 24.48 10.26
N LYS A 58 -9.27 24.35 10.86
CA LYS A 58 -9.72 23.08 11.47
C LYS A 58 -9.82 21.94 10.43
N ASN A 59 -10.34 22.24 9.24
CA ASN A 59 -10.40 21.25 8.17
C ASN A 59 -8.99 20.88 7.68
N ARG A 60 -8.10 21.87 7.57
CA ARG A 60 -6.69 21.63 7.18
C ARG A 60 -5.96 20.77 8.20
N LEU A 61 -6.08 21.09 9.49
CA LEU A 61 -5.52 20.30 10.59
C LEU A 61 -5.97 18.84 10.51
N LYS A 62 -7.27 18.61 10.29
CA LYS A 62 -7.80 17.24 10.13
C LYS A 62 -7.22 16.54 8.91
N GLN A 63 -7.05 17.22 7.79
CA GLN A 63 -6.46 16.63 6.58
C GLN A 63 -5.01 16.22 6.80
N ILE A 64 -4.24 17.07 7.50
CA ILE A 64 -2.84 16.77 7.83
C ILE A 64 -2.78 15.60 8.81
N ASP A 65 -3.62 15.58 9.85
CA ASP A 65 -3.72 14.48 10.81
C ASP A 65 -4.00 13.14 10.11
N GLU A 66 -4.95 13.13 9.15
CA GLU A 66 -5.24 11.95 8.33
C GLU A 66 -4.01 11.48 7.53
N LEU A 67 -3.14 12.39 7.07
CA LEU A 67 -1.95 12.05 6.28
C LEU A 67 -0.76 11.55 7.12
N ILE A 68 -0.53 12.12 8.30
CA ILE A 68 0.67 11.81 9.10
C ILE A 68 0.43 10.76 10.20
N ASN A 69 -0.80 10.63 10.72
CA ASN A 69 -1.12 9.76 11.85
C ASN A 69 -1.94 8.52 11.48
N TYR A 70 -2.38 8.38 10.22
CA TYR A 70 -3.14 7.22 9.76
C TYR A 70 -2.39 6.45 8.69
N VAL A 71 -2.65 5.16 8.63
CA VAL A 71 -2.10 4.29 7.59
C VAL A 71 -2.55 4.78 6.22
N GLN A 72 -1.58 5.02 5.34
CA GLN A 72 -1.81 5.50 3.99
C GLN A 72 -1.89 4.33 3.01
N PHE A 73 -2.81 4.41 2.07
CA PHE A 73 -3.00 3.45 0.97
C PHE A 73 -2.67 4.14 -0.36
N VAL A 74 -2.29 3.38 -1.37
CA VAL A 74 -1.98 3.93 -2.69
C VAL A 74 -3.14 4.69 -3.31
N ILE A 75 -4.37 4.29 -2.98
CA ILE A 75 -5.61 4.99 -3.36
C ILE A 75 -6.44 5.26 -2.10
N ASP A 76 -6.87 6.50 -1.94
CA ASP A 76 -7.72 6.93 -0.83
C ASP A 76 -9.19 6.48 -1.02
N LYS A 77 -10.02 6.75 -0.01
CA LYS A 77 -11.47 6.46 -0.03
C LYS A 77 -12.27 7.15 -1.15
N ASN A 78 -11.69 8.16 -1.81
CA ASN A 78 -12.30 8.92 -2.91
C ASN A 78 -11.78 8.45 -4.29
N GLY A 79 -10.94 7.42 -4.34
CA GLY A 79 -10.33 6.92 -5.57
C GLY A 79 -9.13 7.72 -6.07
N LYS A 80 -8.58 8.63 -5.23
CA LYS A 80 -7.42 9.45 -5.58
C LYS A 80 -6.14 8.75 -5.17
N LEU A 81 -5.15 8.75 -6.08
CA LEU A 81 -3.79 8.29 -5.77
C LEU A 81 -3.16 9.13 -4.64
N HIS A 82 -2.42 8.46 -3.77
CA HIS A 82 -1.58 9.11 -2.77
C HIS A 82 -0.61 10.08 -3.45
N PHE A 83 -0.36 11.24 -2.85
CA PHE A 83 0.42 12.32 -3.49
C PHE A 83 1.85 11.89 -3.88
N SER A 84 2.45 10.96 -3.12
CA SER A 84 3.79 10.43 -3.42
C SER A 84 3.78 9.18 -4.31
N ALA A 85 2.61 8.70 -4.76
CA ALA A 85 2.53 7.49 -5.54
C ALA A 85 3.07 7.69 -6.96
N SER A 86 4.06 6.89 -7.34
CA SER A 86 4.69 6.89 -8.65
C SER A 86 4.52 5.54 -9.32
N LYS A 87 3.96 5.53 -10.54
CA LYS A 87 3.89 4.32 -11.35
C LYS A 87 5.29 3.90 -11.79
N THR A 88 5.62 2.63 -11.57
CA THR A 88 6.93 2.06 -11.92
C THR A 88 6.87 1.20 -13.17
N ASN A 89 5.89 0.30 -13.25
CA ASN A 89 5.76 -0.63 -14.38
C ASN A 89 4.29 -0.85 -14.75
N ARG A 90 4.09 -1.41 -15.97
CA ARG A 90 2.81 -1.98 -16.44
C ARG A 90 3.10 -3.31 -17.10
N PHE A 91 2.28 -4.32 -16.80
CA PHE A 91 2.39 -5.65 -17.38
C PHE A 91 1.00 -6.17 -17.78
N GLU A 92 0.88 -6.66 -19.01
CA GLU A 92 -0.34 -7.36 -19.45
C GLU A 92 -0.46 -8.70 -18.72
N LYS A 93 -1.69 -9.18 -18.47
CA LYS A 93 -1.94 -10.46 -17.77
C LYS A 93 -1.19 -11.65 -18.40
N THR A 94 -0.97 -11.62 -19.71
CA THR A 94 -0.29 -12.70 -20.47
C THR A 94 1.23 -12.66 -20.37
N GLU A 95 1.82 -11.58 -19.90
CA GLU A 95 3.26 -11.43 -19.77
C GLU A 95 3.86 -12.31 -18.68
N SER A 96 5.13 -12.67 -18.85
CA SER A 96 5.87 -13.52 -17.90
C SER A 96 5.91 -12.94 -16.47
N LYS A 97 6.02 -11.62 -16.34
CA LYS A 97 6.04 -10.93 -15.04
C LYS A 97 4.70 -11.05 -14.32
N SER A 98 3.58 -10.84 -15.03
CA SER A 98 2.24 -11.03 -14.46
C SER A 98 2.01 -12.48 -14.05
N LYS A 99 2.39 -13.44 -14.88
CA LYS A 99 2.29 -14.87 -14.57
C LYS A 99 3.10 -15.24 -13.33
N LEU A 100 4.34 -14.76 -13.25
CA LEU A 100 5.18 -14.96 -12.06
C LEU A 100 4.53 -14.39 -10.80
N LEU A 101 4.01 -13.16 -10.85
CA LEU A 101 3.31 -12.54 -9.71
C LEU A 101 2.08 -13.36 -9.29
N ILE A 102 1.27 -13.83 -10.24
CA ILE A 102 0.13 -14.71 -9.97
C ILE A 102 0.57 -15.97 -9.23
N GLU A 103 1.63 -16.64 -9.70
CA GLU A 103 2.16 -17.85 -9.06
C GLU A 103 2.72 -17.55 -7.64
N ILE A 104 3.33 -16.41 -7.44
CA ILE A 104 3.79 -15.98 -6.10
C ILE A 104 2.61 -15.82 -5.15
N LEU A 105 1.56 -15.12 -5.57
CA LEU A 105 0.36 -14.90 -4.74
C LEU A 105 -0.44 -16.19 -4.49
N LYS A 106 -0.34 -17.19 -5.37
CA LYS A 106 -0.92 -18.52 -5.19
C LYS A 106 -0.13 -19.43 -4.26
N THR A 107 1.00 -18.99 -3.73
CA THR A 107 1.74 -19.78 -2.75
C THR A 107 0.86 -20.08 -1.54
N GLU A 108 0.72 -21.36 -1.19
CA GLU A 108 -0.08 -21.81 -0.04
C GLU A 108 0.47 -21.18 1.26
N ALA A 109 -0.38 -20.49 2.00
CA ALA A 109 -0.04 -19.92 3.29
C ALA A 109 -0.06 -21.03 4.37
N LYS A 110 1.10 -21.32 4.97
CA LYS A 110 1.26 -22.30 6.05
C LYS A 110 1.45 -21.62 7.40
N ILE A 111 2.17 -20.50 7.40
CA ILE A 111 2.48 -19.72 8.60
C ILE A 111 2.16 -18.26 8.28
N ILE A 112 1.18 -17.73 8.95
CA ILE A 112 0.81 -16.30 8.83
C ILE A 112 1.49 -15.58 9.97
N ALA A 113 2.38 -14.64 9.64
CA ALA A 113 3.06 -13.82 10.63
C ALA A 113 2.06 -12.83 11.26
N ASP A 114 2.01 -12.79 12.59
CA ASP A 114 1.22 -11.79 13.33
C ASP A 114 2.17 -10.83 14.05
N TRP A 115 2.59 -9.80 13.33
CA TRP A 115 3.44 -8.75 13.88
C TRP A 115 2.58 -7.61 14.43
N MET A 116 2.84 -7.18 15.65
CA MET A 116 2.27 -5.95 16.22
C MET A 116 2.98 -4.72 15.65
N CYS A 117 2.70 -4.42 14.38
CA CYS A 117 3.35 -3.36 13.63
C CYS A 117 2.28 -2.57 12.86
N ALA A 118 2.35 -1.25 12.90
CA ALA A 118 1.54 -0.40 12.03
C ALA A 118 2.14 -0.43 10.63
N PRO A 119 1.43 -0.90 9.59
CA PRO A 119 2.01 -1.05 8.28
C PRO A 119 2.23 0.31 7.61
N ILE A 120 3.41 0.50 7.01
CA ILE A 120 3.68 1.57 6.06
C ILE A 120 3.71 0.92 4.67
N TYR A 121 2.68 1.16 3.87
CA TYR A 121 2.59 0.63 2.52
C TYR A 121 3.45 1.48 1.59
N ARG A 122 4.55 0.90 1.10
CA ARG A 122 5.48 1.57 0.18
C ARG A 122 5.45 1.01 -1.23
N ASP A 123 4.79 -0.11 -1.41
CA ASP A 123 4.64 -0.78 -2.70
C ASP A 123 3.18 -1.14 -2.91
N ALA A 124 2.71 -1.06 -4.15
CA ALA A 124 1.35 -1.43 -4.47
C ALA A 124 1.22 -1.99 -5.89
N ILE A 125 0.18 -2.79 -6.08
CA ILE A 125 -0.25 -3.30 -7.37
C ILE A 125 -1.68 -2.84 -7.60
N LEU A 126 -1.94 -2.24 -8.75
CA LEU A 126 -3.26 -1.87 -9.23
C LEU A 126 -3.64 -2.81 -10.37
N PHE A 127 -4.82 -3.40 -10.30
CA PHE A 127 -5.34 -4.34 -11.29
C PHE A 127 -6.45 -3.66 -12.09
N PHE A 128 -6.37 -3.73 -13.41
CA PHE A 128 -7.28 -3.08 -14.33
C PHE A 128 -7.94 -4.07 -15.28
N ASP A 129 -9.16 -3.79 -15.68
CA ASP A 129 -9.84 -4.52 -16.72
C ASP A 129 -9.44 -4.04 -18.13
N LYS A 130 -10.08 -4.59 -19.17
CA LYS A 130 -9.84 -4.22 -20.57
C LYS A 130 -10.38 -2.84 -20.97
N ASN A 131 -11.15 -2.19 -20.11
CA ASN A 131 -11.71 -0.85 -20.34
C ASN A 131 -10.92 0.22 -19.58
N ASP A 132 -9.76 -0.15 -18.98
CA ASP A 132 -8.95 0.67 -18.09
C ASP A 132 -9.65 1.02 -16.76
N ASP A 133 -10.69 0.27 -16.37
CA ASP A 133 -11.32 0.43 -15.08
C ASP A 133 -10.53 -0.29 -13.98
N LEU A 134 -10.28 0.42 -12.87
CA LEU A 134 -9.59 -0.16 -11.71
C LEU A 134 -10.49 -1.19 -11.01
N ILE A 135 -10.07 -2.45 -11.02
CA ILE A 135 -10.80 -3.56 -10.38
C ILE A 135 -10.46 -3.67 -8.90
N ASN A 136 -9.15 -3.67 -8.59
CA ASN A 136 -8.68 -3.85 -7.22
C ASN A 136 -7.27 -3.28 -7.04
N VAL A 137 -6.86 -3.17 -5.77
CA VAL A 137 -5.52 -2.75 -5.38
C VAL A 137 -4.96 -3.74 -4.36
N LEU A 138 -3.64 -3.90 -4.34
CA LEU A 138 -2.94 -4.62 -3.31
C LEU A 138 -1.80 -3.74 -2.78
N ASN A 139 -1.97 -3.20 -1.59
CA ASN A 139 -0.94 -2.44 -0.89
C ASN A 139 -0.05 -3.42 -0.13
N ILE A 140 1.26 -3.22 -0.15
CA ILE A 140 2.25 -4.13 0.41
C ILE A 140 3.18 -3.38 1.36
N CYS A 141 3.28 -3.88 2.59
CA CYS A 141 4.28 -3.47 3.57
C CYS A 141 5.24 -4.64 3.80
N PHE A 142 6.46 -4.51 3.29
CA PHE A 142 7.45 -5.56 3.42
C PHE A 142 8.05 -5.68 4.83
N SER A 143 8.21 -4.56 5.55
CA SER A 143 8.75 -4.56 6.92
C SER A 143 7.83 -5.23 7.94
N CYS A 144 6.51 -5.12 7.74
CA CYS A 144 5.50 -5.75 8.59
C CYS A 144 4.92 -7.04 8.02
N GLU A 145 5.33 -7.46 6.83
CA GLU A 145 4.75 -8.59 6.10
C GLU A 145 3.21 -8.54 6.08
N ARG A 146 2.69 -7.39 5.66
CA ARG A 146 1.25 -7.14 5.57
C ARG A 146 0.86 -6.68 4.19
N MET A 147 -0.27 -7.20 3.74
CA MET A 147 -0.95 -6.76 2.52
C MET A 147 -2.38 -6.38 2.83
N ALA A 148 -2.91 -5.39 2.11
CA ALA A 148 -4.31 -4.99 2.22
C ALA A 148 -4.81 -4.38 0.91
N THR A 149 -6.08 -4.62 0.60
CA THR A 149 -6.73 -3.96 -0.52
C THR A 149 -7.22 -2.57 -0.13
N LYS A 150 -7.75 -2.43 1.09
CA LYS A 150 -8.23 -1.19 1.70
C LYS A 150 -8.27 -1.34 3.22
N MET A 151 -8.59 -0.26 3.93
CA MET A 151 -8.76 -0.30 5.37
C MET A 151 -9.71 -1.44 5.80
N TYR A 152 -9.27 -2.24 6.78
CA TYR A 152 -9.97 -3.41 7.33
C TYR A 152 -10.16 -4.59 6.36
N ASN A 153 -9.52 -4.59 5.20
CA ASN A 153 -9.55 -5.70 4.26
C ASN A 153 -8.14 -6.23 4.01
N GLN A 154 -7.71 -7.17 4.84
CA GLN A 154 -6.36 -7.72 4.85
C GLN A 154 -6.25 -8.95 3.94
N ILE A 155 -5.09 -9.06 3.29
CA ILE A 155 -4.72 -10.22 2.48
C ILE A 155 -3.62 -10.96 3.22
N GLU A 156 -3.93 -12.23 3.56
CA GLU A 156 -3.02 -13.10 4.31
C GLU A 156 -2.11 -13.89 3.37
N ALA A 157 -0.84 -13.92 3.71
CA ALA A 157 0.16 -14.72 3.01
C ALA A 157 1.26 -15.14 4.01
N ASP A 158 2.02 -16.17 3.69
CA ASP A 158 3.12 -16.59 4.54
C ASP A 158 4.44 -15.85 4.22
N GLU A 159 5.44 -16.03 5.07
CA GLU A 159 6.79 -15.48 4.93
C GLU A 159 7.42 -15.78 3.57
N LYS A 160 7.18 -16.99 3.04
CA LYS A 160 7.71 -17.38 1.72
C LYS A 160 7.14 -16.50 0.61
N THR A 161 5.85 -16.18 0.68
CA THR A 161 5.19 -15.28 -0.29
C THR A 161 5.82 -13.90 -0.25
N TYR A 162 6.04 -13.34 0.95
CA TYR A 162 6.69 -12.04 1.10
C TYR A 162 8.14 -12.04 0.59
N LYS A 163 8.89 -13.10 0.84
CA LYS A 163 10.24 -13.24 0.29
C LYS A 163 10.24 -13.23 -1.24
N LEU A 164 9.35 -14.01 -1.87
CA LEU A 164 9.22 -14.04 -3.32
C LEU A 164 8.73 -12.70 -3.90
N LEU A 165 7.83 -12.00 -3.20
CA LEU A 165 7.39 -10.66 -3.58
C LEU A 165 8.53 -9.64 -3.48
N ARG A 166 9.36 -9.67 -2.43
CA ARG A 166 10.57 -8.82 -2.32
C ARG A 166 11.49 -9.02 -3.53
N ASP A 167 11.79 -10.28 -3.86
CA ASP A 167 12.62 -10.61 -5.02
C ASP A 167 11.98 -10.11 -6.33
N PHE A 168 10.67 -10.29 -6.49
CA PHE A 168 9.94 -9.81 -7.66
C PHE A 168 10.02 -8.29 -7.80
N PHE A 169 9.67 -7.55 -6.74
CA PHE A 169 9.68 -6.09 -6.76
C PHE A 169 11.08 -5.51 -6.95
N SER A 170 12.11 -6.09 -6.33
CA SER A 170 13.51 -5.72 -6.55
C SER A 170 13.92 -5.92 -8.02
N ASN A 171 13.51 -7.05 -8.62
CA ASN A 171 13.83 -7.38 -10.02
C ASN A 171 13.12 -6.48 -11.05
N ILE A 172 12.07 -5.77 -10.66
CA ILE A 172 11.38 -4.79 -11.51
C ILE A 172 11.74 -3.34 -11.15
N GLY A 173 12.76 -3.14 -10.30
CA GLY A 173 13.37 -1.84 -10.00
C GLY A 173 12.79 -1.08 -8.83
N HIS A 174 12.03 -1.73 -7.94
CA HIS A 174 11.62 -1.10 -6.68
C HIS A 174 12.75 -1.11 -5.65
N GLU A 175 12.87 -0.04 -4.89
CA GLU A 175 13.75 0.05 -3.74
C GLU A 175 13.11 -0.66 -2.55
N ILE A 176 13.44 -1.94 -2.36
CA ILE A 176 12.93 -2.70 -1.22
C ILE A 176 13.90 -2.58 -0.05
N GLU A 177 13.38 -2.14 1.10
CA GLU A 177 14.16 -2.07 2.33
C GLU A 177 14.66 -3.47 2.72
N THR A 178 15.97 -3.59 2.92
CA THR A 178 16.57 -4.79 3.51
C THR A 178 16.23 -4.83 5.00
N GLU A 179 16.10 -6.01 5.58
CA GLU A 179 15.63 -6.30 6.95
C GLU A 179 16.33 -5.59 8.12
N SER A 180 17.15 -4.57 7.87
CA SER A 180 17.95 -3.87 8.89
C SER A 180 17.29 -2.62 9.49
N ALA A 181 16.09 -2.25 9.10
CA ALA A 181 15.35 -1.16 9.73
C ALA A 181 14.38 -1.76 10.78
N SER A 182 14.90 -1.93 11.99
CA SER A 182 14.13 -2.27 13.20
C SER A 182 12.88 -1.39 13.34
N CYS A 183 11.75 -2.04 13.54
CA CYS A 183 10.56 -1.41 14.11
C CYS A 183 10.84 -0.89 15.51
#